data_65a34850f1b15b320fff14f4b4c3c38c
#
_entry.id   65a34850f1b15b320fff14f4b4c3c38c
#
_cell.length_a   1.000
_cell.length_b   1.000
_cell.length_c   1.000
_cell.angle_alpha   90.00
_cell.angle_beta   90.00
_cell.angle_gamma   90.00
#
_symmetry.space_group_name_H-M   'P 1'
#
loop_
_entity.id
_entity.type
_entity.pdbx_description
1 polymer ?
#
loop_
_entity_poly.entity_id
_entity_poly.type
_entity_poly.pdbx_seq_one_letter_code
_entity_poly.pdbx_strand_id
1 'polypeptide(L)'
;MNKEEYHFAFDVYNSSEELTQEDGWLVNEARGVTEAAYAPYSNFNVGAVAKLVNGEIVAGTNQENASYPVGLCAERVLLSSAATLYPNVAIDTIAISYNNNNGDSNHPISPCGICRQSLSEYEERTKRPIRLILSGMEGKVYIIQKSSYLLPLSFGSEDLK
;
A
#
# COMPACT_ATOMS: atom_id res chain seq x y z
N MET A 1 1.83 -14.23 -35.34
CA MET A 1 1.67 -13.27 -34.22
C MET A 1 0.86 -13.99 -33.15
N ASN A 2 1.41 -14.12 -31.95
CA ASN A 2 0.71 -14.67 -30.78
C ASN A 2 0.20 -13.50 -29.94
N LYS A 3 -0.95 -13.67 -29.30
CA LYS A 3 -1.53 -12.73 -28.34
C LYS A 3 -1.42 -13.37 -26.94
N GLU A 4 -0.91 -12.62 -25.98
CA GLU A 4 -0.90 -13.00 -24.57
C GLU A 4 -1.84 -12.05 -23.79
N GLU A 5 -2.47 -12.56 -22.75
CA GLU A 5 -3.40 -11.78 -21.93
C GLU A 5 -3.00 -11.89 -20.46
N TYR A 6 -3.09 -10.78 -19.75
CA TYR A 6 -2.86 -10.69 -18.32
C TYR A 6 -4.17 -10.50 -17.60
N HIS A 7 -4.49 -11.40 -16.67
CA HIS A 7 -5.70 -11.35 -15.87
C HIS A 7 -5.34 -11.51 -14.39
N PHE A 8 -5.98 -10.74 -13.52
CA PHE A 8 -5.95 -10.97 -12.09
C PHE A 8 -7.32 -10.71 -11.46
N ALA A 9 -7.59 -11.35 -10.33
CA ALA A 9 -8.79 -11.14 -9.53
C ALA A 9 -8.44 -10.41 -8.23
N PHE A 10 -9.40 -9.68 -7.69
CA PHE A 10 -9.35 -9.08 -6.37
C PHE A 10 -10.70 -9.21 -5.68
N ASP A 11 -10.68 -9.30 -4.35
CA ASP A 11 -11.89 -9.41 -3.56
C ASP A 11 -12.46 -8.02 -3.27
N VAL A 12 -13.79 -7.89 -3.28
CA VAL A 12 -14.52 -6.65 -3.01
C VAL A 12 -15.44 -6.86 -1.84
N TYR A 13 -15.25 -6.09 -0.78
CA TYR A 13 -16.13 -6.03 0.39
C TYR A 13 -16.89 -4.72 0.39
N ASN A 14 -18.13 -4.70 0.88
CA ASN A 14 -18.94 -3.49 0.90
C ASN A 14 -18.55 -2.54 2.03
N SER A 15 -17.98 -3.09 3.10
CA SER A 15 -17.44 -2.31 4.22
C SER A 15 -16.32 -3.05 4.93
N SER A 16 -15.57 -2.35 5.78
CA SER A 16 -14.55 -2.98 6.63
C SER A 16 -15.12 -3.90 7.71
N GLU A 17 -16.42 -3.85 7.97
CA GLU A 17 -17.10 -4.72 8.94
C GLU A 17 -17.24 -6.17 8.43
N GLU A 18 -17.16 -6.38 7.11
CA GLU A 18 -17.20 -7.71 6.49
C GLU A 18 -15.85 -8.43 6.54
N LEU A 19 -14.80 -7.75 6.95
CA LEU A 19 -13.43 -8.28 7.00
C LEU A 19 -13.23 -9.20 8.21
N THR A 20 -12.14 -9.99 8.17
CA THR A 20 -11.65 -10.67 9.36
C THR A 20 -11.28 -9.66 10.45
N GLN A 21 -11.24 -10.08 11.70
CA GLN A 21 -10.84 -9.21 12.80
C GLN A 21 -9.44 -8.61 12.59
N GLU A 22 -8.51 -9.38 12.07
CA GLU A 22 -7.13 -8.92 11.78
C GLU A 22 -7.10 -7.89 10.66
N ASP A 23 -7.76 -8.15 9.54
CA ASP A 23 -7.83 -7.23 8.41
C ASP A 23 -8.54 -5.92 8.78
N GLY A 24 -9.65 -6.02 9.52
CA GLY A 24 -10.37 -4.86 10.03
C GLY A 24 -9.53 -4.02 10.98
N TRP A 25 -8.73 -4.66 11.83
CA TRP A 25 -7.78 -3.96 12.68
C TRP A 25 -6.71 -3.23 11.86
N LEU A 26 -6.08 -3.87 10.87
CA LEU A 26 -5.10 -3.23 9.98
C LEU A 26 -5.68 -2.03 9.23
N VAL A 27 -6.92 -2.15 8.74
CA VAL A 27 -7.63 -1.02 8.09
C VAL A 27 -7.81 0.14 9.06
N ASN A 28 -8.23 -0.13 10.30
CA ASN A 28 -8.43 0.91 11.31
C ASN A 28 -7.10 1.58 11.70
N GLU A 29 -6.01 0.83 11.83
CA GLU A 29 -4.68 1.41 12.04
C GLU A 29 -4.26 2.29 10.86
N ALA A 30 -4.47 1.84 9.60
CA ALA A 30 -4.16 2.65 8.42
C ALA A 30 -4.98 3.95 8.36
N ARG A 31 -6.25 3.92 8.79
CA ARG A 31 -7.09 5.11 8.95
C ARG A 31 -6.54 6.05 10.02
N GLY A 32 -6.17 5.51 11.18
CA GLY A 32 -5.66 6.28 12.32
C GLY A 32 -4.36 7.02 11.99
N VAL A 33 -3.41 6.36 11.33
CA VAL A 33 -2.10 6.98 11.03
C VAL A 33 -2.19 8.08 9.97
N THR A 34 -3.31 8.24 9.25
CA THR A 34 -3.49 9.38 8.32
C THR A 34 -3.32 10.74 9.01
N GLU A 35 -3.59 10.82 10.32
CA GLU A 35 -3.42 12.05 11.11
C GLU A 35 -1.97 12.53 11.18
N ALA A 36 -1.00 11.62 11.04
CA ALA A 36 0.42 11.94 11.04
C ALA A 36 0.99 12.33 9.65
N ALA A 37 0.16 12.34 8.62
CA ALA A 37 0.56 12.74 7.28
C ALA A 37 0.89 14.24 7.22
N TYR A 38 1.90 14.58 6.42
CA TYR A 38 2.21 15.96 6.11
C TYR A 38 1.80 16.27 4.66
N ALA A 39 0.60 16.82 4.50
CA ALA A 39 -0.02 17.04 3.19
C ALA A 39 -0.60 18.46 3.03
N PRO A 40 0.21 19.54 3.25
CA PRO A 40 -0.28 20.92 3.25
C PRO A 40 -0.70 21.43 1.88
N TYR A 41 -0.27 20.79 0.80
CA TYR A 41 -0.55 21.22 -0.57
C TYR A 41 -1.79 20.55 -1.14
N SER A 42 -1.91 19.24 -0.95
CA SER A 42 -3.05 18.45 -1.47
C SER A 42 -4.22 18.36 -0.49
N ASN A 43 -3.98 18.50 0.81
CA ASN A 43 -4.94 18.16 1.87
C ASN A 43 -5.42 16.69 1.79
N PHE A 44 -4.62 15.82 1.18
CA PHE A 44 -4.91 14.42 0.97
C PHE A 44 -3.95 13.56 1.81
N ASN A 45 -4.43 13.13 2.97
CA ASN A 45 -3.66 12.41 3.97
C ASN A 45 -3.76 10.91 3.72
N VAL A 46 -2.62 10.24 3.51
CA VAL A 46 -2.56 8.79 3.27
C VAL A 46 -1.84 8.11 4.42
N GLY A 47 -2.42 7.02 4.89
CA GLY A 47 -1.82 6.13 5.87
C GLY A 47 -1.64 4.72 5.29
N ALA A 48 -0.49 4.12 5.56
CA ALA A 48 -0.20 2.74 5.23
C ALA A 48 0.33 2.02 6.47
N VAL A 49 -0.20 0.83 6.76
CA VAL A 49 0.24 -0.01 7.88
C VAL A 49 0.52 -1.41 7.38
N ALA A 50 1.69 -1.93 7.69
CA ALA A 50 2.12 -3.27 7.33
C ALA A 50 2.21 -4.17 8.54
N LYS A 51 1.77 -5.42 8.37
CA LYS A 51 2.13 -6.55 9.22
C LYS A 51 3.26 -7.32 8.55
N LEU A 52 4.37 -7.49 9.26
CA LEU A 52 5.50 -8.29 8.83
C LEU A 52 5.28 -9.78 9.18
N VAL A 53 6.02 -10.67 8.52
CA VAL A 53 5.92 -12.12 8.78
C VAL A 53 6.36 -12.53 10.17
N ASN A 54 7.13 -11.71 10.88
CA ASN A 54 7.54 -11.90 12.26
C ASN A 54 6.53 -11.33 13.28
N GLY A 55 5.39 -10.77 12.79
CA GLY A 55 4.34 -10.18 13.63
C GLY A 55 4.51 -8.71 13.94
N GLU A 56 5.63 -8.09 13.60
CA GLU A 56 5.86 -6.66 13.80
C GLU A 56 4.98 -5.79 12.90
N ILE A 57 4.67 -4.61 13.38
CA ILE A 57 3.83 -3.62 12.68
C ILE A 57 4.66 -2.39 12.34
N VAL A 58 4.57 -1.96 11.10
CA VAL A 58 5.25 -0.75 10.60
C VAL A 58 4.24 0.15 9.92
N ALA A 59 4.32 1.44 10.18
CA ALA A 59 3.46 2.44 9.57
C ALA A 59 4.25 3.42 8.70
N GLY A 60 3.55 4.05 7.75
CA GLY A 60 4.05 5.14 6.94
C GLY A 60 2.91 6.07 6.54
N THR A 61 3.23 7.35 6.38
CA THR A 61 2.29 8.37 5.91
C THR A 61 2.92 9.17 4.78
N ASN A 62 2.10 9.79 3.92
CA ASN A 62 2.66 10.65 2.90
C ASN A 62 3.27 11.91 3.52
N GLN A 63 4.41 12.30 2.95
CA GLN A 63 5.21 13.45 3.36
C GLN A 63 5.44 14.33 2.13
N GLU A 64 4.63 15.37 2.01
CA GLU A 64 4.75 16.32 0.91
C GLU A 64 5.92 17.25 1.09
N ASN A 65 6.32 17.90 0.00
CA ASN A 65 7.39 18.87 -0.02
C ASN A 65 7.07 19.96 -1.04
N ALA A 66 7.45 21.21 -0.79
CA ALA A 66 7.31 22.30 -1.76
C ALA A 66 8.03 21.99 -3.08
N SER A 67 9.11 21.22 -3.04
CA SER A 67 9.71 20.57 -4.20
C SER A 67 8.97 19.25 -4.44
N TYR A 68 7.93 19.26 -5.24
CA TYR A 68 7.03 18.11 -5.45
C TYR A 68 7.75 16.78 -5.77
N PRO A 69 8.84 16.74 -6.58
CA PRO A 69 9.54 15.48 -6.83
C PRO A 69 10.19 14.83 -5.59
N VAL A 70 10.39 15.60 -4.51
CA VAL A 70 10.97 15.11 -3.25
C VAL A 70 9.91 14.46 -2.34
N GLY A 71 8.63 14.72 -2.59
CA GLY A 71 7.52 14.16 -1.82
C GLY A 71 7.53 12.62 -1.80
N LEU A 72 7.10 12.05 -0.67
CA LEU A 72 7.03 10.61 -0.45
C LEU A 72 5.59 10.16 -0.24
N CYS A 73 5.19 9.09 -0.92
CA CYS A 73 3.93 8.39 -0.64
C CYS A 73 4.04 7.58 0.65
N ALA A 74 2.92 7.35 1.32
CA ALA A 74 2.82 6.57 2.56
C ALA A 74 3.46 5.17 2.43
N GLU A 75 3.20 4.48 1.32
CA GLU A 75 3.74 3.16 1.04
C GLU A 75 5.27 3.16 0.95
N ARG A 76 5.86 4.19 0.33
CA ARG A 76 7.33 4.30 0.22
C ARG A 76 7.98 4.61 1.57
N VAL A 77 7.37 5.45 2.39
CA VAL A 77 7.80 5.69 3.77
C VAL A 77 7.76 4.40 4.56
N LEU A 78 6.64 3.65 4.49
CA LEU A 78 6.48 2.36 5.14
C LEU A 78 7.56 1.36 4.71
N LEU A 79 7.75 1.16 3.39
CA LEU A 79 8.71 0.20 2.86
C LEU A 79 10.15 0.51 3.31
N SER A 80 10.53 1.80 3.31
CA SER A 80 11.84 2.25 3.76
C SER A 80 12.03 2.03 5.27
N SER A 81 10.99 2.31 6.07
CA SER A 81 10.99 2.08 7.51
C SER A 81 11.09 0.59 7.84
N ALA A 82 10.29 -0.25 7.18
CA ALA A 82 10.33 -1.70 7.37
C ALA A 82 11.71 -2.27 7.03
N ALA A 83 12.31 -1.85 5.91
CA ALA A 83 13.63 -2.30 5.51
C ALA A 83 14.75 -1.88 6.47
N THR A 84 14.60 -0.73 7.15
CA THR A 84 15.57 -0.18 8.10
C THR A 84 15.42 -0.82 9.48
N LEU A 85 14.19 -0.91 9.99
CA LEU A 85 13.91 -1.41 11.33
C LEU A 85 14.01 -2.95 11.40
N TYR A 86 13.62 -3.63 10.32
CA TYR A 86 13.55 -5.09 10.24
C TYR A 86 14.20 -5.59 8.95
N PRO A 87 15.54 -5.52 8.84
CA PRO A 87 16.26 -5.90 7.63
C PRO A 87 15.94 -7.35 7.21
N ASN A 88 15.64 -7.53 5.92
CA ASN A 88 15.33 -8.84 5.30
C ASN A 88 14.05 -9.54 5.82
N VAL A 89 13.23 -8.88 6.64
CA VAL A 89 11.93 -9.40 7.04
C VAL A 89 10.90 -9.07 5.96
N ALA A 90 10.21 -10.09 5.47
CA ALA A 90 9.17 -9.92 4.46
C ALA A 90 7.92 -9.25 5.07
N ILE A 91 7.21 -8.50 4.24
CA ILE A 91 5.89 -7.97 4.57
C ILE A 91 4.85 -9.01 4.17
N ASP A 92 3.91 -9.30 5.06
CA ASP A 92 2.78 -10.19 4.79
C ASP A 92 1.62 -9.42 4.16
N THR A 93 1.16 -8.37 4.83
CA THR A 93 0.00 -7.59 4.41
C THR A 93 0.24 -6.10 4.64
N ILE A 94 -0.21 -5.25 3.71
CA ILE A 94 -0.26 -3.79 3.86
C ILE A 94 -1.71 -3.33 3.73
N ALA A 95 -2.23 -2.63 4.73
CA ALA A 95 -3.46 -1.86 4.63
C ALA A 95 -3.15 -0.41 4.26
N ILE A 96 -3.89 0.16 3.31
CA ILE A 96 -3.76 1.54 2.84
C ILE A 96 -5.12 2.21 2.97
N SER A 97 -5.13 3.39 3.59
CA SER A 97 -6.30 4.24 3.70
C SER A 97 -5.93 5.71 3.50
N TYR A 98 -6.94 6.56 3.34
CA TYR A 98 -6.72 7.98 3.16
C TYR A 98 -7.86 8.80 3.77
N ASN A 99 -7.53 10.02 4.14
CA ASN A 99 -8.48 11.06 4.51
C ASN A 99 -8.29 12.28 3.60
N ASN A 100 -9.28 12.56 2.76
CA ASN A 100 -9.30 13.72 1.89
C ASN A 100 -10.01 14.88 2.59
N ASN A 101 -9.26 15.84 3.10
CA ASN A 101 -9.82 16.99 3.81
C ASN A 101 -10.59 17.97 2.89
N ASN A 102 -10.51 17.79 1.57
CA ASN A 102 -11.23 18.59 0.58
C ASN A 102 -12.44 17.87 -0.03
N GLY A 103 -12.76 16.65 0.42
CA GLY A 103 -13.85 15.86 -0.16
C GLY A 103 -14.06 14.52 0.52
N ASP A 104 -14.71 13.59 -0.17
CA ASP A 104 -15.05 12.29 0.38
C ASP A 104 -13.85 11.34 0.44
N SER A 105 -13.92 10.40 1.39
CA SER A 105 -12.95 9.31 1.58
C SER A 105 -13.67 7.95 1.63
N ASN A 106 -14.60 7.73 0.70
CA ASN A 106 -15.61 6.67 0.71
C ASN A 106 -15.37 5.55 -0.31
N HIS A 107 -14.19 5.47 -0.89
CA HIS A 107 -13.82 4.43 -1.84
C HIS A 107 -12.35 4.03 -1.68
N PRO A 108 -11.95 2.80 -2.05
CA PRO A 108 -10.56 2.38 -1.97
C PRO A 108 -9.69 3.13 -2.98
N ILE A 109 -8.47 3.47 -2.57
CA ILE A 109 -7.43 3.99 -3.47
C ILE A 109 -6.35 2.94 -3.71
N SER A 110 -5.77 2.96 -4.91
CA SER A 110 -4.65 2.09 -5.27
C SER A 110 -3.31 2.82 -5.16
N PRO A 111 -2.21 2.09 -4.90
CA PRO A 111 -0.87 2.65 -4.98
C PRO A 111 -0.59 3.30 -6.34
N CYS A 112 0.11 4.44 -6.32
CA CYS A 112 0.57 5.11 -7.54
C CYS A 112 1.66 4.27 -8.25
N GLY A 113 2.04 4.65 -9.48
CA GLY A 113 3.01 3.89 -10.28
C GLY A 113 4.37 3.70 -9.59
N ILE A 114 4.88 4.74 -8.92
CA ILE A 114 6.14 4.65 -8.16
C ILE A 114 6.01 3.67 -6.99
N CYS A 115 4.87 3.67 -6.30
CA CYS A 115 4.63 2.74 -5.20
C CYS A 115 4.51 1.30 -5.70
N ARG A 116 3.85 1.07 -6.85
CA ARG A 116 3.74 -0.27 -7.45
C ARG A 116 5.11 -0.85 -7.79
N GLN A 117 6.01 -0.04 -8.36
CA GLN A 117 7.39 -0.42 -8.63
C GLN A 117 8.14 -0.76 -7.32
N SER A 118 7.99 0.08 -6.29
CA SER A 118 8.65 -0.14 -4.99
C SER A 118 8.15 -1.40 -4.29
N LEU A 119 6.84 -1.69 -4.38
CA LEU A 119 6.22 -2.90 -3.84
C LEU A 119 6.72 -4.15 -4.59
N SER A 120 6.78 -4.10 -5.93
CA SER A 120 7.30 -5.19 -6.76
C SER A 120 8.74 -5.54 -6.40
N GLU A 121 9.61 -4.54 -6.25
CA GLU A 121 11.00 -4.72 -5.82
C GLU A 121 11.10 -5.32 -4.42
N TYR A 122 10.24 -4.92 -3.48
CA TYR A 122 10.24 -5.47 -2.13
C TYR A 122 9.80 -6.94 -2.12
N GLU A 123 8.77 -7.32 -2.89
CA GLU A 123 8.36 -8.72 -3.10
C GLU A 123 9.52 -9.56 -3.67
N GLU A 124 10.19 -9.03 -4.70
CA GLU A 124 11.29 -9.72 -5.35
C GLU A 124 12.47 -9.95 -4.40
N ARG A 125 12.85 -8.91 -3.65
CA ARG A 125 13.96 -8.95 -2.68
C ARG A 125 13.70 -9.94 -1.54
N THR A 126 12.47 -9.98 -1.03
CA THR A 126 12.12 -10.85 0.10
C THR A 126 11.56 -12.21 -0.32
N LYS A 127 11.39 -12.44 -1.63
CA LYS A 127 10.84 -13.67 -2.22
C LYS A 127 9.46 -14.04 -1.65
N ARG A 128 8.65 -13.03 -1.34
CA ARG A 128 7.32 -13.22 -0.77
C ARG A 128 6.32 -12.21 -1.35
N PRO A 129 5.12 -12.65 -1.76
CA PRO A 129 4.08 -11.74 -2.19
C PRO A 129 3.59 -10.86 -1.04
N ILE A 130 3.23 -9.62 -1.34
CA ILE A 130 2.62 -8.68 -0.41
C ILE A 130 1.14 -8.58 -0.71
N ARG A 131 0.31 -8.94 0.25
CA ARG A 131 -1.14 -8.76 0.18
C ARG A 131 -1.50 -7.31 0.48
N LEU A 132 -2.40 -6.72 -0.31
CA LEU A 132 -2.86 -5.34 -0.13
C LEU A 132 -4.32 -5.31 0.29
N ILE A 133 -4.63 -4.46 1.27
CA ILE A 133 -5.98 -4.10 1.67
C ILE A 133 -6.14 -2.60 1.39
N LEU A 134 -6.98 -2.25 0.42
CA LEU A 134 -7.19 -0.89 -0.04
C LEU A 134 -8.53 -0.38 0.47
N SER A 135 -8.54 0.77 1.13
CA SER A 135 -9.74 1.34 1.74
C SER A 135 -9.76 2.87 1.66
N GLY A 136 -10.88 3.45 1.99
CA GLY A 136 -11.04 4.83 2.43
C GLY A 136 -11.38 4.87 3.92
N MET A 137 -11.81 6.03 4.43
CA MET A 137 -12.32 6.16 5.80
C MET A 137 -13.61 5.37 5.99
N GLU A 138 -14.36 5.17 4.92
CA GLU A 138 -15.59 4.38 4.86
C GLU A 138 -15.77 3.73 3.49
N GLY A 139 -16.86 3.00 3.28
CA GLY A 139 -17.22 2.40 2.00
C GLY A 139 -16.50 1.08 1.71
N LYS A 140 -16.37 0.78 0.43
CA LYS A 140 -15.81 -0.51 -0.04
C LYS A 140 -14.36 -0.71 0.35
N VAL A 141 -13.98 -1.99 0.47
CA VAL A 141 -12.60 -2.42 0.66
C VAL A 141 -12.22 -3.41 -0.45
N TYR A 142 -11.03 -3.24 -1.02
CA TYR A 142 -10.48 -4.19 -2.00
C TYR A 142 -9.31 -4.95 -1.38
N ILE A 143 -9.27 -6.26 -1.62
CA ILE A 143 -8.15 -7.11 -1.22
C ILE A 143 -7.48 -7.69 -2.46
N ILE A 144 -6.19 -7.43 -2.60
CA ILE A 144 -5.34 -7.91 -3.70
C ILE A 144 -4.31 -8.85 -3.11
N GLN A 145 -4.29 -10.10 -3.56
CA GLN A 145 -3.47 -11.16 -2.97
C GLN A 145 -1.97 -11.00 -3.23
N LYS A 146 -1.60 -10.22 -4.23
CA LYS A 146 -0.21 -9.97 -4.59
C LYS A 146 -0.06 -8.57 -5.19
N SER A 147 0.77 -7.73 -4.58
CA SER A 147 0.91 -6.33 -4.99
C SER A 147 1.43 -6.17 -6.42
N SER A 148 2.28 -7.08 -6.89
CA SER A 148 2.80 -7.09 -8.27
C SER A 148 1.73 -7.33 -9.35
N TYR A 149 0.53 -7.80 -8.99
CA TYR A 149 -0.59 -7.84 -9.93
C TYR A 149 -0.99 -6.47 -10.47
N LEU A 150 -0.68 -5.41 -9.71
CA LEU A 150 -0.95 -4.03 -10.12
C LEU A 150 0.10 -3.45 -11.10
N LEU A 151 1.15 -4.22 -11.42
CA LEU A 151 2.22 -3.76 -12.33
C LEU A 151 2.59 -4.87 -13.33
N PRO A 152 1.72 -5.17 -14.31
CA PRO A 152 2.03 -6.13 -15.37
C PRO A 152 3.26 -5.70 -16.17
N LEU A 153 4.09 -6.65 -16.60
CA LEU A 153 5.30 -6.42 -17.39
C LEU A 153 6.26 -5.43 -16.72
N SER A 154 6.40 -5.55 -15.40
CA SER A 154 7.25 -4.67 -14.60
C SER A 154 8.73 -4.88 -14.90
N PHE A 155 9.50 -3.80 -14.84
CA PHE A 155 10.96 -3.86 -14.82
C PHE A 155 11.43 -4.38 -13.46
N GLY A 156 12.38 -5.32 -13.45
CA GLY A 156 12.88 -5.95 -12.24
C GLY A 156 14.39 -6.20 -12.27
N SER A 157 14.93 -6.76 -11.19
CA SER A 157 16.36 -7.02 -11.04
C SER A 157 16.89 -8.03 -12.07
N GLU A 158 16.05 -8.91 -12.57
CA GLU A 158 16.41 -9.89 -13.61
C GLU A 158 16.76 -9.22 -14.95
N ASP A 159 16.17 -8.05 -15.25
CA ASP A 159 16.44 -7.30 -16.47
C ASP A 159 17.83 -6.61 -16.45
N LEU A 160 18.50 -6.60 -15.30
CA LEU A 160 19.82 -5.99 -15.09
C LEU A 160 20.99 -7.00 -15.12
N LYS A 161 20.72 -8.28 -15.36
CA LYS A 161 21.72 -9.38 -15.33
C LYS A 161 22.30 -9.72 -16.69
#